data_a2a42a3c43c2a6696982680b8a666ee2
#
_entry.id   a2a42a3c43c2a6696982680b8a666ee2
#
_cell.length_a   1.000
_cell.length_b   1.000
_cell.length_c   1.000
_cell.angle_alpha   90.00
_cell.angle_beta   90.00
_cell.angle_gamma   90.00
#
_symmetry.space_group_name_H-M   'P 1'
#
loop_
_entity.id
_entity.type
_entity.pdbx_description
1 polymer ?
#
loop_
_entity_poly.entity_id
_entity_poly.type
_entity_poly.pdbx_seq_one_letter_code
_entity_poly.pdbx_strand_id
1 'polypeptide(L)'
;RHAAPHARNIGLRGPLGWPMLLRVARLLILPLMLALAALAALIAGGQIVLTPRWDPFAPFDVAETPGLLTRFKFARTRADGNLCRAALARAGVAFEPVPDRVTGEGCGFSNAGRIGRLSAASLASPVILACPTALALAAYERHHLGPAAASFLNSRVARIEHLGAYACRNINHAATGRRSRHATAEAIDVSGFVLGDGRRLTLTADWSSSDEARAGFLRAARDGACRWFGVTLSPDYNPLHYDHFHLDTGGGRACR
;
A
#
# COMPACT_ATOMS: atom_id res chain seq x y z
N ARG A 1 -75.11 31.78 -28.93
CA ARG A 1 -73.88 32.64 -28.86
C ARG A 1 -73.18 32.27 -27.56
N HIS A 2 -72.13 31.45 -27.68
CA HIS A 2 -71.25 31.07 -26.57
C HIS A 2 -69.89 31.74 -26.78
N ALA A 3 -69.52 32.57 -25.81
CA ALA A 3 -68.21 33.20 -25.77
C ALA A 3 -67.19 32.22 -25.20
N ALA A 4 -66.02 32.07 -25.85
CA ALA A 4 -64.86 31.25 -25.41
C ALA A 4 -64.05 32.06 -24.37
N PRO A 5 -63.47 31.43 -23.36
CA PRO A 5 -62.55 32.07 -22.40
C PRO A 5 -61.12 32.23 -22.95
N HIS A 6 -60.56 33.41 -22.78
CA HIS A 6 -59.19 33.76 -23.09
C HIS A 6 -58.22 32.97 -22.20
N ALA A 7 -57.40 32.11 -22.79
CA ALA A 7 -56.24 31.47 -22.13
C ALA A 7 -55.11 32.50 -21.95
N ARG A 8 -54.74 32.77 -20.70
CA ARG A 8 -53.56 33.58 -20.35
C ARG A 8 -52.31 32.72 -20.59
N ASN A 9 -51.45 33.14 -21.50
CA ASN A 9 -50.12 32.60 -21.72
C ASN A 9 -49.24 32.95 -20.51
N ILE A 10 -49.00 31.99 -19.65
CA ILE A 10 -47.97 32.07 -18.59
C ILE A 10 -46.61 31.75 -19.29
N GLY A 11 -45.86 32.81 -19.60
CA GLY A 11 -44.50 32.69 -20.13
C GLY A 11 -43.58 32.03 -19.13
N LEU A 12 -43.36 30.73 -19.27
CA LEU A 12 -42.29 30.01 -18.59
C LEU A 12 -40.94 30.57 -19.10
N ARG A 13 -40.29 31.37 -18.25
CA ARG A 13 -38.87 31.74 -18.47
C ARG A 13 -38.08 30.43 -18.48
N GLY A 14 -37.59 30.05 -19.65
CA GLY A 14 -36.73 28.88 -19.84
C GLY A 14 -35.45 29.02 -19.00
N PRO A 15 -34.79 27.88 -18.67
CA PRO A 15 -33.54 27.88 -17.90
C PRO A 15 -32.50 28.70 -18.64
N LEU A 16 -31.65 29.39 -17.85
CA LEU A 16 -30.48 30.16 -18.29
C LEU A 16 -29.79 29.47 -19.48
N GLY A 17 -29.84 30.13 -20.66
CA GLY A 17 -29.46 29.49 -21.91
C GLY A 17 -28.03 28.99 -21.89
N TRP A 18 -27.80 27.77 -22.39
CA TRP A 18 -26.52 27.08 -22.57
C TRP A 18 -25.34 27.99 -22.99
N PRO A 19 -25.52 28.99 -23.89
CA PRO A 19 -24.43 29.91 -24.24
C PRO A 19 -23.96 30.82 -23.07
N MET A 20 -24.80 31.11 -22.10
CA MET A 20 -24.43 31.93 -20.94
C MET A 20 -23.60 31.12 -19.95
N LEU A 21 -23.94 29.85 -19.71
CA LEU A 21 -23.16 28.91 -18.90
C LEU A 21 -21.76 28.66 -19.52
N LEU A 22 -21.67 28.51 -20.84
CA LEU A 22 -20.40 28.36 -21.55
C LEU A 22 -19.51 29.60 -21.47
N ARG A 23 -20.10 30.80 -21.49
CA ARG A 23 -19.35 32.07 -21.31
C ARG A 23 -18.81 32.21 -19.90
N VAL A 24 -19.62 31.94 -18.89
CA VAL A 24 -19.19 31.97 -17.47
C VAL A 24 -18.13 30.89 -17.21
N ALA A 25 -18.30 29.69 -17.74
CA ALA A 25 -17.31 28.64 -17.63
C ALA A 25 -15.97 29.02 -18.26
N ARG A 26 -15.98 29.64 -19.46
CA ARG A 26 -14.74 30.13 -20.10
C ARG A 26 -14.08 31.26 -19.32
N LEU A 27 -14.85 32.18 -18.76
CA LEU A 27 -14.33 33.29 -17.97
C LEU A 27 -13.66 32.86 -16.65
N LEU A 28 -14.07 31.70 -16.08
CA LEU A 28 -13.50 31.18 -14.86
C LEU A 28 -12.43 30.10 -15.13
N ILE A 29 -12.65 29.22 -16.10
CA ILE A 29 -11.73 28.10 -16.38
C ILE A 29 -10.45 28.58 -17.04
N LEU A 30 -10.52 29.51 -18.01
CA LEU A 30 -9.33 29.97 -18.73
C LEU A 30 -8.30 30.66 -17.80
N PRO A 31 -8.65 31.64 -16.95
CA PRO A 31 -7.69 32.23 -16.02
C PRO A 31 -7.18 31.22 -14.99
N LEU A 32 -8.02 30.27 -14.53
CA LEU A 32 -7.58 29.19 -13.64
C LEU A 32 -6.53 28.30 -14.34
N MET A 33 -6.77 27.89 -15.57
CA MET A 33 -5.81 27.08 -16.33
C MET A 33 -4.50 27.83 -16.59
N LEU A 34 -4.56 29.13 -16.89
CA LEU A 34 -3.37 29.97 -17.05
C LEU A 34 -2.60 30.12 -15.74
N ALA A 35 -3.29 30.32 -14.62
CA ALA A 35 -2.66 30.39 -13.29
C ALA A 35 -1.99 29.05 -12.91
N LEU A 36 -2.64 27.92 -13.19
CA LEU A 36 -2.06 26.59 -12.95
C LEU A 36 -0.84 26.34 -13.87
N ALA A 37 -0.90 26.76 -15.13
CA ALA A 37 0.22 26.64 -16.06
C ALA A 37 1.40 27.52 -15.61
N ALA A 38 1.14 28.77 -15.18
CA ALA A 38 2.17 29.64 -14.63
C ALA A 38 2.80 29.08 -13.35
N LEU A 39 1.98 28.55 -12.43
CA LEU A 39 2.46 27.88 -11.22
C LEU A 39 3.34 26.66 -11.57
N ALA A 40 2.89 25.83 -12.51
CA ALA A 40 3.67 24.69 -12.98
C ALA A 40 5.01 25.12 -13.61
N ALA A 41 5.03 26.22 -14.37
CA ALA A 41 6.25 26.76 -14.96
C ALA A 41 7.22 27.31 -13.88
N LEU A 42 6.70 27.97 -12.84
CA LEU A 42 7.50 28.44 -11.71
C LEU A 42 8.11 27.27 -10.90
N ILE A 43 7.35 26.19 -10.72
CA ILE A 43 7.85 24.97 -10.07
C ILE A 43 8.91 24.28 -10.95
N ALA A 44 8.64 24.12 -12.24
CA ALA A 44 9.56 23.50 -13.19
C ALA A 44 10.85 24.33 -13.36
N GLY A 45 10.76 25.67 -13.29
CA GLY A 45 11.89 26.59 -13.32
C GLY A 45 12.65 26.70 -12.00
N GLY A 46 12.26 25.98 -10.95
CA GLY A 46 12.91 25.99 -9.64
C GLY A 46 12.69 27.27 -8.83
N GLN A 47 11.80 28.16 -9.29
CA GLN A 47 11.46 29.40 -8.56
C GLN A 47 10.61 29.11 -7.31
N ILE A 48 9.83 28.03 -7.36
CA ILE A 48 9.06 27.50 -6.23
C ILE A 48 9.53 26.10 -5.95
N VAL A 49 10.18 25.90 -4.79
CA VAL A 49 10.60 24.57 -4.32
C VAL A 49 9.49 24.00 -3.45
N LEU A 50 8.84 22.95 -3.93
CA LEU A 50 7.86 22.22 -3.13
C LEU A 50 8.56 21.42 -2.03
N THR A 51 7.98 21.41 -0.83
CA THR A 51 8.44 20.47 0.18
C THR A 51 8.21 19.03 -0.33
N PRO A 52 9.05 18.05 0.05
CA PRO A 52 8.93 16.67 -0.44
C PRO A 52 7.50 16.13 -0.33
N ARG A 53 6.78 16.47 0.73
CA ARG A 53 5.39 16.05 0.95
C ARG A 53 4.43 16.42 -0.21
N TRP A 54 4.62 17.57 -0.83
CA TRP A 54 3.76 18.11 -1.90
C TRP A 54 4.37 17.99 -3.29
N ASP A 55 5.61 17.52 -3.38
CA ASP A 55 6.27 17.26 -4.66
C ASP A 55 5.93 15.82 -5.14
N PRO A 56 5.16 15.68 -6.23
CA PRO A 56 4.83 14.35 -6.76
C PRO A 56 6.06 13.62 -7.33
N PHE A 57 7.12 14.36 -7.68
CA PHE A 57 8.34 13.81 -8.24
C PHE A 57 9.41 13.51 -7.19
N ALA A 58 9.25 13.97 -5.97
CA ALA A 58 10.14 13.61 -4.88
C ALA A 58 10.17 12.09 -4.68
N PRO A 59 11.32 11.49 -4.34
CA PRO A 59 11.43 10.07 -4.03
C PRO A 59 10.48 9.70 -2.87
N PHE A 60 9.92 8.49 -2.93
CA PHE A 60 9.16 7.95 -1.79
C PHE A 60 10.12 7.74 -0.61
N ASP A 61 9.75 8.26 0.54
CA ASP A 61 10.47 8.07 1.80
C ASP A 61 9.56 7.35 2.80
N VAL A 62 10.04 6.21 3.32
CA VAL A 62 9.32 5.42 4.34
C VAL A 62 9.18 6.20 5.65
N ALA A 63 10.09 7.13 5.95
CA ALA A 63 10.00 7.93 7.18
C ALA A 63 8.94 9.05 7.10
N GLU A 64 8.55 9.47 5.88
CA GLU A 64 7.55 10.52 5.68
C GLU A 64 6.14 10.04 6.07
N THR A 65 5.44 10.83 6.89
CA THR A 65 4.04 10.54 7.26
C THR A 65 3.16 10.44 6.01
N PRO A 66 2.38 9.35 5.85
CA PRO A 66 1.52 9.18 4.69
C PRO A 66 0.56 10.35 4.46
N GLY A 67 0.48 10.81 3.21
CA GLY A 67 -0.37 11.92 2.75
C GLY A 67 -1.00 11.62 1.38
N LEU A 68 -1.55 12.65 0.75
CA LEU A 68 -2.29 12.52 -0.52
C LEU A 68 -1.44 11.90 -1.65
N LEU A 69 -0.15 12.25 -1.73
CA LEU A 69 0.75 11.79 -2.79
C LEU A 69 1.46 10.48 -2.48
N THR A 70 1.32 9.94 -1.27
CA THR A 70 2.03 8.74 -0.82
C THR A 70 1.82 7.56 -1.76
N ARG A 71 0.57 7.27 -2.12
CA ARG A 71 0.25 6.16 -3.02
C ARG A 71 0.87 6.31 -4.40
N PHE A 72 0.89 7.53 -4.94
CA PHE A 72 1.51 7.83 -6.23
C PHE A 72 3.03 7.64 -6.17
N LYS A 73 3.69 8.24 -5.18
CA LYS A 73 5.13 8.10 -4.96
C LYS A 73 5.54 6.65 -4.73
N PHE A 74 4.78 5.93 -3.89
CA PHE A 74 5.00 4.50 -3.62
C PHE A 74 4.88 3.67 -4.90
N ALA A 75 3.81 3.88 -5.70
CA ALA A 75 3.61 3.16 -6.95
C ALA A 75 4.75 3.40 -7.95
N ARG A 76 5.21 4.65 -8.09
CA ARG A 76 6.35 5.01 -8.94
C ARG A 76 7.65 4.37 -8.44
N THR A 77 7.92 4.46 -7.13
CA THR A 77 9.14 3.93 -6.53
C THR A 77 9.22 2.41 -6.66
N ARG A 78 8.10 1.69 -6.43
CA ARG A 78 8.09 0.23 -6.57
C ARG A 78 8.24 -0.26 -8.02
N ALA A 79 7.92 0.57 -9.00
CA ALA A 79 8.05 0.24 -10.42
C ALA A 79 9.48 0.38 -10.94
N ASP A 80 10.35 1.12 -10.24
CA ASP A 80 11.75 1.34 -10.59
C ASP A 80 12.68 0.69 -9.56
N GLY A 81 13.48 -0.28 -10.00
CA GLY A 81 14.37 -1.04 -9.12
C GLY A 81 15.42 -0.18 -8.40
N ASN A 82 15.94 0.88 -9.04
CA ASN A 82 16.92 1.77 -8.43
C ASN A 82 16.26 2.66 -7.36
N LEU A 83 15.10 3.25 -7.68
CA LEU A 83 14.33 4.03 -6.72
C LEU A 83 13.89 3.18 -5.53
N CYS A 84 13.47 1.94 -5.79
CA CYS A 84 13.05 1.00 -4.74
C CYS A 84 14.19 0.70 -3.77
N ARG A 85 15.36 0.29 -4.28
CA ARG A 85 16.54 0.02 -3.45
C ARG A 85 17.01 1.26 -2.69
N ALA A 86 17.02 2.41 -3.33
CA ALA A 86 17.39 3.67 -2.67
C ALA A 86 16.40 4.04 -1.54
N ALA A 87 15.10 3.77 -1.71
CA ALA A 87 14.11 4.00 -0.66
C ALA A 87 14.30 3.04 0.53
N LEU A 88 14.60 1.76 0.28
CA LEU A 88 14.93 0.80 1.34
C LEU A 88 16.19 1.19 2.10
N ALA A 89 17.25 1.62 1.39
CA ALA A 89 18.48 2.08 2.03
C ALA A 89 18.25 3.30 2.94
N ARG A 90 17.47 4.29 2.46
CA ARG A 90 17.09 5.46 3.30
C ARG A 90 16.26 5.04 4.51
N ALA A 91 15.43 4.02 4.38
CA ALA A 91 14.64 3.48 5.49
C ALA A 91 15.46 2.67 6.49
N GLY A 92 16.76 2.44 6.26
CA GLY A 92 17.61 1.63 7.12
C GLY A 92 17.30 0.13 7.06
N VAL A 93 16.69 -0.34 5.96
CA VAL A 93 16.42 -1.76 5.73
C VAL A 93 17.69 -2.43 5.23
N ALA A 94 18.08 -3.53 5.87
CA ALA A 94 19.19 -4.37 5.43
C ALA A 94 18.74 -5.22 4.22
N PHE A 95 18.76 -4.61 3.04
CA PHE A 95 18.40 -5.23 1.77
C PHE A 95 19.69 -5.55 0.99
N GLU A 96 20.06 -6.82 0.95
CA GLU A 96 21.22 -7.33 0.21
C GLU A 96 20.76 -7.82 -1.17
N PRO A 97 21.02 -7.09 -2.26
CA PRO A 97 20.61 -7.51 -3.59
C PRO A 97 21.10 -8.91 -3.93
N VAL A 98 20.24 -9.71 -4.55
CA VAL A 98 20.62 -11.03 -5.08
C VAL A 98 20.46 -11.01 -6.60
N PRO A 99 21.25 -11.81 -7.34
CA PRO A 99 21.11 -11.93 -8.79
C PRO A 99 19.70 -12.38 -9.18
N ASP A 100 19.20 -11.86 -10.29
CA ASP A 100 17.94 -12.33 -10.88
C ASP A 100 18.04 -13.82 -11.18
N ARG A 101 16.96 -14.56 -10.94
CA ARG A 101 16.96 -16.01 -11.05
C ARG A 101 15.67 -16.52 -11.65
N VAL A 102 15.78 -17.44 -12.61
CA VAL A 102 14.70 -18.28 -13.11
C VAL A 102 14.92 -19.68 -12.58
N THR A 103 13.93 -20.26 -11.90
CA THR A 103 14.03 -21.58 -11.27
C THR A 103 13.09 -22.62 -11.88
N GLY A 104 12.21 -22.18 -12.78
CA GLY A 104 11.24 -23.02 -13.47
C GLY A 104 10.19 -22.16 -14.16
N GLU A 105 9.24 -22.80 -14.84
CA GLU A 105 8.14 -22.11 -15.52
C GLU A 105 7.30 -21.31 -14.53
N GLY A 106 7.24 -19.98 -14.72
CA GLY A 106 6.55 -19.03 -13.85
C GLY A 106 7.15 -18.94 -12.43
N CYS A 107 8.39 -19.40 -12.23
CA CYS A 107 9.12 -19.34 -10.97
C CYS A 107 10.46 -18.65 -11.13
N GLY A 108 10.79 -17.78 -10.20
CA GLY A 108 12.01 -17.01 -10.17
C GLY A 108 11.76 -15.64 -9.56
N PHE A 109 12.76 -14.79 -9.56
CA PHE A 109 12.64 -13.43 -9.05
C PHE A 109 13.62 -12.51 -9.77
N SER A 110 13.24 -11.25 -9.88
CA SER A 110 14.06 -10.15 -10.35
C SER A 110 13.98 -8.98 -9.39
N ASN A 111 15.01 -8.13 -9.40
CA ASN A 111 15.11 -7.01 -8.49
C ASN A 111 14.79 -7.40 -7.04
N ALA A 112 15.32 -8.54 -6.59
CA ALA A 112 15.10 -9.10 -5.26
C ALA A 112 16.34 -8.93 -4.37
N GLY A 113 16.14 -9.06 -3.07
CA GLY A 113 17.20 -9.03 -2.09
C GLY A 113 16.91 -9.92 -0.89
N ARG A 114 17.98 -10.28 -0.18
CA ARG A 114 17.93 -10.96 1.11
C ARG A 114 17.66 -9.92 2.20
N ILE A 115 16.70 -10.19 3.05
CA ILE A 115 16.30 -9.31 4.16
C ILE A 115 16.25 -10.12 5.44
N GLY A 116 16.99 -9.72 6.45
CA GLY A 116 16.92 -10.26 7.82
C GLY A 116 16.44 -9.22 8.82
N ARG A 117 16.45 -7.92 8.45
CA ARG A 117 16.08 -6.82 9.33
C ARG A 117 15.46 -5.67 8.56
N LEU A 118 14.38 -5.13 9.10
CA LEU A 118 13.76 -3.86 8.71
C LEU A 118 14.36 -2.71 9.54
N SER A 119 13.69 -1.58 9.59
CA SER A 119 14.18 -0.41 10.34
C SER A 119 14.18 -0.63 11.86
N ALA A 120 13.16 -1.23 12.40
CA ALA A 120 12.97 -1.44 13.84
C ALA A 120 12.92 -2.93 14.22
N ALA A 121 12.30 -3.79 13.41
CA ALA A 121 12.13 -5.20 13.69
C ALA A 121 13.09 -6.07 12.86
N SER A 122 13.54 -7.18 13.42
CA SER A 122 14.17 -8.27 12.67
C SER A 122 13.12 -9.21 12.10
N LEU A 123 13.48 -9.99 11.09
CA LEU A 123 12.73 -11.17 10.68
C LEU A 123 13.25 -12.39 11.46
N ALA A 124 12.42 -13.41 11.65
CA ALA A 124 12.81 -14.64 12.36
C ALA A 124 14.00 -15.34 11.71
N SER A 125 14.07 -15.28 10.38
CA SER A 125 15.21 -15.68 9.57
C SER A 125 15.28 -14.81 8.31
N PRO A 126 16.44 -14.70 7.65
CA PRO A 126 16.54 -13.96 6.40
C PRO A 126 15.70 -14.61 5.29
N VAL A 127 14.98 -13.81 4.51
CA VAL A 127 14.19 -14.23 3.36
C VAL A 127 14.59 -13.48 2.09
N ILE A 128 14.27 -14.04 0.94
CA ILE A 128 14.38 -13.36 -0.35
C ILE A 128 13.02 -12.75 -0.69
N LEU A 129 13.00 -11.43 -0.86
CA LEU A 129 11.83 -10.67 -1.29
C LEU A 129 12.17 -9.80 -2.50
N ALA A 130 11.25 -9.69 -3.43
CA ALA A 130 11.30 -8.67 -4.47
C ALA A 130 11.26 -7.27 -3.81
N CYS A 131 12.00 -6.32 -4.38
CA CYS A 131 12.12 -4.99 -3.78
C CYS A 131 10.77 -4.29 -3.51
N PRO A 132 9.74 -4.38 -4.39
CA PRO A 132 8.41 -3.85 -4.09
C PRO A 132 7.78 -4.41 -2.81
N THR A 133 7.96 -5.70 -2.55
CA THR A 133 7.43 -6.38 -1.36
C THR A 133 8.17 -5.97 -0.10
N ALA A 134 9.49 -5.87 -0.19
CA ALA A 134 10.34 -5.36 0.88
C ALA A 134 9.97 -3.92 1.26
N LEU A 135 9.74 -3.06 0.25
CA LEU A 135 9.34 -1.68 0.46
C LEU A 135 7.95 -1.56 1.11
N ALA A 136 7.00 -2.43 0.69
CA ALA A 136 5.69 -2.50 1.33
C ALA A 136 5.81 -2.94 2.80
N LEU A 137 6.66 -3.93 3.09
CA LEU A 137 6.89 -4.43 4.44
C LEU A 137 7.52 -3.36 5.35
N ALA A 138 8.48 -2.59 4.83
CA ALA A 138 9.10 -1.49 5.57
C ALA A 138 8.11 -0.36 5.88
N ALA A 139 7.29 0.03 4.89
CA ALA A 139 6.27 1.04 5.09
C ALA A 139 5.16 0.55 6.04
N TYR A 140 4.76 -0.70 5.97
CA TYR A 140 3.84 -1.35 6.91
C TYR A 140 4.38 -1.35 8.33
N GLU A 141 5.64 -1.77 8.52
CA GLU A 141 6.30 -1.75 9.84
C GLU A 141 6.23 -0.35 10.45
N ARG A 142 6.66 0.65 9.68
CA ARG A 142 6.80 2.03 10.15
C ARG A 142 5.47 2.68 10.51
N HIS A 143 4.46 2.53 9.64
CA HIS A 143 3.25 3.35 9.71
C HIS A 143 2.07 2.64 10.38
N HIS A 144 2.11 1.32 10.51
CA HIS A 144 0.98 0.57 11.06
C HIS A 144 1.38 -0.41 12.15
N LEU A 145 2.34 -1.29 11.90
CA LEU A 145 2.69 -2.34 12.85
C LEU A 145 3.27 -1.77 14.15
N GLY A 146 4.23 -0.84 14.04
CA GLY A 146 4.82 -0.17 15.20
C GLY A 146 3.79 0.62 16.01
N PRO A 147 3.02 1.54 15.41
CA PRO A 147 1.95 2.27 16.07
C PRO A 147 0.89 1.36 16.72
N ALA A 148 0.49 0.27 16.05
CA ALA A 148 -0.46 -0.68 16.62
C ALA A 148 0.10 -1.38 17.88
N ALA A 149 1.36 -1.82 17.84
CA ALA A 149 1.98 -2.43 19.01
C ALA A 149 2.10 -1.46 20.20
N ALA A 150 2.42 -0.20 19.93
CA ALA A 150 2.45 0.83 20.96
C ALA A 150 1.05 1.08 21.55
N SER A 151 0.03 1.19 20.70
CA SER A 151 -1.34 1.52 21.13
C SER A 151 -2.03 0.38 21.88
N PHE A 152 -1.98 -0.85 21.37
CA PHE A 152 -2.69 -1.99 21.94
C PHE A 152 -1.92 -2.71 23.04
N LEU A 153 -0.59 -2.73 22.94
CA LEU A 153 0.24 -3.61 23.75
C LEU A 153 1.26 -2.86 24.64
N ASN A 154 1.30 -1.52 24.52
CA ASN A 154 2.29 -0.66 25.17
C ASN A 154 3.73 -1.18 25.00
N SER A 155 4.05 -1.60 23.77
CA SER A 155 5.34 -2.20 23.44
C SER A 155 5.71 -1.89 21.98
N ARG A 156 6.87 -2.40 21.52
CA ARG A 156 7.28 -2.37 20.12
C ARG A 156 7.37 -3.78 19.55
N VAL A 157 7.23 -3.94 18.25
CA VAL A 157 7.58 -5.20 17.59
C VAL A 157 9.10 -5.26 17.47
N ALA A 158 9.71 -6.28 18.06
CA ALA A 158 11.15 -6.55 17.98
C ALA A 158 11.48 -7.54 16.85
N ARG A 159 10.55 -8.50 16.58
CA ARG A 159 10.74 -9.51 15.54
C ARG A 159 9.41 -9.88 14.91
N ILE A 160 9.42 -10.03 13.58
CA ILE A 160 8.33 -10.58 12.78
C ILE A 160 8.63 -12.05 12.53
N GLU A 161 7.72 -12.93 12.94
CA GLU A 161 7.78 -14.36 12.67
C GLU A 161 7.05 -14.68 11.37
N HIS A 162 7.59 -15.58 10.55
CA HIS A 162 7.07 -15.87 9.23
C HIS A 162 7.28 -17.33 8.84
N LEU A 163 6.45 -17.82 7.93
CA LEU A 163 6.52 -19.17 7.36
C LEU A 163 7.35 -19.23 6.07
N GLY A 164 7.80 -18.07 5.58
CA GLY A 164 8.63 -17.96 4.39
C GLY A 164 8.14 -16.92 3.40
N ALA A 165 8.91 -16.73 2.33
CA ALA A 165 8.62 -15.78 1.26
C ALA A 165 8.72 -16.44 -0.11
N TYR A 166 9.92 -16.77 -0.61
CA TYR A 166 10.07 -17.40 -1.91
C TYR A 166 9.79 -18.91 -1.86
N ALA A 167 8.85 -19.36 -2.68
CA ALA A 167 8.54 -20.76 -2.89
C ALA A 167 7.91 -21.00 -4.27
N CYS A 168 8.55 -21.81 -5.12
CA CYS A 168 8.02 -22.16 -6.43
C CYS A 168 6.85 -23.15 -6.28
N ARG A 169 5.63 -22.61 -6.15
CA ARG A 169 4.40 -23.40 -5.97
C ARG A 169 3.19 -22.72 -6.60
N ASN A 170 2.15 -23.48 -6.86
CA ASN A 170 0.86 -22.94 -7.25
C ASN A 170 0.08 -22.42 -6.04
N ILE A 171 -0.95 -21.61 -6.30
CA ILE A 171 -1.88 -21.14 -5.27
C ILE A 171 -2.45 -22.34 -4.53
N ASN A 172 -2.55 -22.27 -3.21
CA ASN A 172 -3.06 -23.32 -2.32
C ASN A 172 -2.36 -24.68 -2.48
N HIS A 173 -1.10 -24.70 -2.90
CA HIS A 173 -0.31 -25.91 -3.17
C HIS A 173 -0.95 -26.86 -4.20
N ALA A 174 -1.82 -26.36 -5.07
CA ALA A 174 -2.47 -27.17 -6.09
C ALA A 174 -1.44 -27.76 -7.07
N ALA A 175 -1.69 -28.99 -7.54
CA ALA A 175 -0.79 -29.65 -8.49
C ALA A 175 -0.72 -28.89 -9.83
N THR A 176 -1.79 -28.23 -10.24
CA THR A 176 -1.90 -27.45 -11.48
C THR A 176 -2.53 -26.08 -11.20
N GLY A 177 -2.41 -25.16 -12.14
CA GLY A 177 -3.05 -23.84 -12.04
C GLY A 177 -2.08 -22.68 -11.91
N ARG A 178 -2.59 -21.54 -11.43
CA ARG A 178 -1.81 -20.31 -11.34
C ARG A 178 -0.72 -20.39 -10.28
N ARG A 179 0.46 -19.83 -10.61
CA ARG A 179 1.54 -19.68 -9.64
C ARG A 179 1.11 -18.72 -8.51
N SER A 180 1.51 -19.07 -7.29
CA SER A 180 1.45 -18.19 -6.14
C SER A 180 2.43 -17.02 -6.29
N ARG A 181 2.18 -15.90 -5.65
CA ARG A 181 3.12 -14.78 -5.57
C ARG A 181 4.41 -15.09 -4.80
N HIS A 182 4.40 -16.15 -4.02
CA HIS A 182 5.64 -16.71 -3.49
C HIS A 182 6.61 -17.17 -4.58
N ALA A 183 6.09 -17.66 -5.72
CA ALA A 183 6.93 -18.14 -6.83
C ALA A 183 7.76 -17.02 -7.50
N THR A 184 7.44 -15.75 -7.22
CA THR A 184 8.14 -14.56 -7.72
C THR A 184 8.74 -13.69 -6.60
N ALA A 185 8.83 -14.22 -5.37
CA ALA A 185 9.26 -13.51 -4.17
C ALA A 185 8.45 -12.22 -3.88
N GLU A 186 7.22 -12.16 -4.39
CA GLU A 186 6.29 -11.03 -4.21
C GLU A 186 5.33 -11.21 -3.03
N ALA A 187 5.53 -12.23 -2.20
CA ALA A 187 4.72 -12.52 -1.02
C ALA A 187 5.55 -12.94 0.19
N ILE A 188 4.99 -12.73 1.38
CA ILE A 188 5.49 -13.24 2.66
C ILE A 188 4.31 -13.70 3.52
N ASP A 189 4.48 -14.84 4.21
CA ASP A 189 3.50 -15.40 5.13
C ASP A 189 3.93 -15.09 6.58
N VAL A 190 3.28 -14.13 7.25
CA VAL A 190 3.60 -13.68 8.60
C VAL A 190 2.77 -14.47 9.60
N SER A 191 3.43 -15.23 10.51
CA SER A 191 2.76 -16.11 11.48
C SER A 191 2.65 -15.51 12.89
N GLY A 192 3.38 -14.42 13.17
CA GLY A 192 3.33 -13.81 14.50
C GLY A 192 4.36 -12.71 14.70
N PHE A 193 4.44 -12.27 15.96
CA PHE A 193 5.27 -11.14 16.36
C PHE A 193 5.87 -11.40 17.74
N VAL A 194 7.14 -11.03 17.92
CA VAL A 194 7.77 -10.94 19.24
C VAL A 194 7.94 -9.48 19.59
N LEU A 195 7.50 -9.10 20.77
CA LEU A 195 7.55 -7.74 21.28
C LEU A 195 8.91 -7.44 21.95
N GLY A 196 9.18 -6.16 22.17
CA GLY A 196 10.40 -5.69 22.81
C GLY A 196 10.56 -6.14 24.28
N ASP A 197 9.47 -6.48 24.93
CA ASP A 197 9.42 -7.03 26.29
C ASP A 197 9.46 -8.57 26.34
N GLY A 198 9.62 -9.24 25.19
CA GLY A 198 9.71 -10.69 25.06
C GLY A 198 8.38 -11.41 24.88
N ARG A 199 7.24 -10.74 25.05
CA ARG A 199 5.93 -11.35 24.77
C ARG A 199 5.85 -11.78 23.30
N ARG A 200 5.28 -12.97 23.07
CA ARG A 200 5.04 -13.50 21.73
C ARG A 200 3.55 -13.52 21.42
N LEU A 201 3.19 -13.10 20.24
CA LEU A 201 1.84 -13.21 19.69
C LEU A 201 1.89 -14.06 18.43
N THR A 202 0.93 -14.96 18.29
CA THR A 202 0.78 -15.79 17.09
C THR A 202 -0.65 -15.69 16.58
N LEU A 203 -0.84 -15.82 15.28
CA LEU A 203 -2.18 -15.79 14.70
C LEU A 203 -3.01 -16.97 15.23
N THR A 204 -2.40 -18.14 15.37
CA THR A 204 -3.06 -19.35 15.85
C THR A 204 -3.64 -19.19 17.27
N ALA A 205 -2.90 -18.57 18.19
CA ALA A 205 -3.33 -18.46 19.57
C ALA A 205 -4.12 -17.18 19.87
N ASP A 206 -3.79 -16.08 19.16
CA ASP A 206 -4.22 -14.76 19.59
C ASP A 206 -5.24 -14.08 18.65
N TRP A 207 -5.47 -14.64 17.46
CA TRP A 207 -6.45 -14.06 16.52
C TRP A 207 -7.87 -13.99 17.09
N SER A 208 -8.30 -15.05 17.74
CA SER A 208 -9.61 -15.18 18.40
C SER A 208 -9.51 -15.18 19.92
N SER A 209 -8.45 -14.60 20.48
CA SER A 209 -8.24 -14.52 21.92
C SER A 209 -9.30 -13.64 22.59
N SER A 210 -9.69 -14.00 23.83
CA SER A 210 -10.49 -13.15 24.71
C SER A 210 -9.70 -11.95 25.27
N ASP A 211 -8.38 -11.94 25.14
CA ASP A 211 -7.54 -10.77 25.40
C ASP A 211 -7.71 -9.78 24.24
N GLU A 212 -8.55 -8.78 24.46
CA GLU A 212 -8.89 -7.77 23.45
C GLU A 212 -7.67 -6.98 22.95
N ALA A 213 -6.65 -6.79 23.78
CA ALA A 213 -5.44 -6.08 23.39
C ALA A 213 -4.64 -6.91 22.38
N ARG A 214 -4.49 -8.23 22.59
CA ARG A 214 -3.79 -9.13 21.68
C ARG A 214 -4.53 -9.30 20.36
N ALA A 215 -5.82 -9.62 20.44
CA ALA A 215 -6.68 -9.76 19.25
C ALA A 215 -6.81 -8.43 18.48
N GLY A 216 -6.98 -7.32 19.20
CA GLY A 216 -7.07 -5.97 18.63
C GLY A 216 -5.79 -5.57 17.88
N PHE A 217 -4.62 -5.85 18.47
CA PHE A 217 -3.35 -5.64 17.78
C PHE A 217 -3.26 -6.42 16.46
N LEU A 218 -3.61 -7.72 16.44
CA LEU A 218 -3.53 -8.53 15.23
C LEU A 218 -4.50 -8.03 14.14
N ARG A 219 -5.72 -7.62 14.51
CA ARG A 219 -6.67 -7.02 13.55
C ARG A 219 -6.15 -5.70 13.01
N ALA A 220 -5.59 -4.83 13.86
CA ALA A 220 -4.97 -3.57 13.43
C ALA A 220 -3.74 -3.83 12.53
N ALA A 221 -2.97 -4.87 12.81
CA ALA A 221 -1.84 -5.30 11.98
C ALA A 221 -2.33 -5.74 10.59
N ARG A 222 -3.39 -6.57 10.49
CA ARG A 222 -4.03 -6.92 9.21
C ARG A 222 -4.50 -5.69 8.44
N ASP A 223 -5.24 -4.80 9.09
CA ASP A 223 -5.81 -3.61 8.45
C ASP A 223 -4.72 -2.65 7.97
N GLY A 224 -3.63 -2.55 8.73
CA GLY A 224 -2.43 -1.81 8.33
C GLY A 224 -1.75 -2.42 7.10
N ALA A 225 -1.64 -3.74 7.03
CA ALA A 225 -1.08 -4.45 5.88
C ALA A 225 -1.90 -4.18 4.60
N CYS A 226 -3.23 -4.12 4.69
CA CYS A 226 -4.12 -3.80 3.57
C CYS A 226 -3.86 -2.41 2.94
N ARG A 227 -3.13 -1.54 3.61
CA ARG A 227 -2.76 -0.22 3.08
C ARG A 227 -1.57 -0.28 2.12
N TRP A 228 -0.69 -1.26 2.27
CA TRP A 228 0.59 -1.35 1.58
C TRP A 228 0.70 -2.54 0.63
N PHE A 229 0.00 -3.63 0.94
CA PHE A 229 -0.06 -4.82 0.09
C PHE A 229 -1.28 -4.81 -0.82
N GLY A 230 -1.17 -5.45 -1.98
CA GLY A 230 -2.29 -5.64 -2.90
C GLY A 230 -3.27 -6.67 -2.37
N VAL A 231 -2.74 -7.76 -1.84
CA VAL A 231 -3.53 -8.82 -1.20
C VAL A 231 -3.03 -9.01 0.22
N THR A 232 -3.98 -9.00 1.16
CA THR A 232 -3.78 -9.35 2.56
C THR A 232 -4.86 -10.36 2.91
N LEU A 233 -4.46 -11.59 3.23
CA LEU A 233 -5.36 -12.65 3.69
C LEU A 233 -5.02 -12.98 5.14
N SER A 234 -6.04 -13.18 5.96
CA SER A 234 -5.93 -13.48 7.40
C SER A 234 -6.70 -14.74 7.74
N PRO A 235 -6.71 -15.18 9.01
CA PRO A 235 -7.52 -16.31 9.45
C PRO A 235 -9.01 -16.22 9.10
N ASP A 236 -9.55 -15.00 8.91
CA ASP A 236 -10.95 -14.80 8.50
C ASP A 236 -11.22 -15.18 7.04
N TYR A 237 -10.18 -15.33 6.22
CA TYR A 237 -10.36 -15.62 4.80
C TYR A 237 -10.78 -17.06 4.51
N ASN A 238 -9.98 -18.02 4.99
CA ASN A 238 -10.29 -19.44 4.86
C ASN A 238 -9.36 -20.29 5.75
N PRO A 239 -9.65 -21.59 5.93
CA PRO A 239 -8.85 -22.47 6.78
C PRO A 239 -7.38 -22.63 6.39
N LEU A 240 -6.98 -22.31 5.16
CA LEU A 240 -5.59 -22.40 4.72
C LEU A 240 -4.73 -21.23 5.23
N HIS A 241 -5.37 -20.20 5.81
CA HIS A 241 -4.71 -19.00 6.35
C HIS A 241 -4.93 -18.88 7.86
N TYR A 242 -5.33 -19.95 8.55
CA TYR A 242 -5.68 -19.92 9.99
C TYR A 242 -4.51 -19.50 10.90
N ASP A 243 -3.27 -19.67 10.44
CA ASP A 243 -2.06 -19.51 11.23
C ASP A 243 -1.11 -18.40 10.71
N HIS A 244 -1.49 -17.68 9.66
CA HIS A 244 -0.66 -16.62 9.09
C HIS A 244 -1.45 -15.54 8.34
N PHE A 245 -0.83 -14.38 8.19
CA PHE A 245 -1.20 -13.39 7.18
C PHE A 245 -0.42 -13.68 5.90
N HIS A 246 -1.12 -13.92 4.80
CA HIS A 246 -0.50 -13.89 3.48
C HIS A 246 -0.51 -12.45 2.97
N LEU A 247 0.68 -11.87 2.75
CA LEU A 247 0.87 -10.49 2.31
C LEU A 247 1.55 -10.48 0.94
N ASP A 248 0.87 -10.03 -0.12
CA ASP A 248 1.47 -9.95 -1.44
C ASP A 248 1.31 -8.59 -2.12
N THR A 249 2.27 -8.25 -2.99
CA THR A 249 2.30 -7.02 -3.79
C THR A 249 1.96 -7.26 -5.26
N GLY A 250 1.52 -8.45 -5.62
CA GLY A 250 1.06 -8.76 -6.97
C GLY A 250 -0.20 -7.98 -7.37
N GLY A 251 -0.64 -8.13 -8.61
CA GLY A 251 -1.69 -7.30 -9.21
C GLY A 251 -3.12 -7.51 -8.69
N GLY A 252 -3.32 -8.30 -7.61
CA GLY A 252 -4.62 -8.50 -6.96
C GLY A 252 -4.99 -7.36 -6.00
N ARG A 253 -6.28 -7.35 -5.59
CA ARG A 253 -6.78 -6.53 -4.49
C ARG A 253 -7.70 -7.35 -3.62
N ALA A 254 -7.27 -7.66 -2.41
CA ALA A 254 -8.07 -8.32 -1.39
C ALA A 254 -7.57 -7.93 0.00
N CYS A 255 -8.49 -7.61 0.89
CA CYS A 255 -8.25 -7.39 2.30
C CYS A 255 -9.31 -8.23 3.06
N ARG A 256 -8.93 -9.43 3.55
CA ARG A 256 -9.83 -10.41 4.15
C ARG A 256 -9.25 -10.97 5.43
#